data_0b10c303b59222d187006cab0b2903cc
#
_entry.id   0b10c303b59222d187006cab0b2903cc
#
_cell.length_a   1.000
_cell.length_b   1.000
_cell.length_c   1.000
_cell.angle_alpha   90.00
_cell.angle_beta   90.00
_cell.angle_gamma   90.00
#
_symmetry.space_group_name_H-M   'P 1'
#
loop_
_entity.id
_entity.type
_entity.pdbx_description
1 polymer ?
#
loop_
_entity_poly.entity_id
_entity_poly.type
_entity_poly.pdbx_seq_one_letter_code
_entity_poly.pdbx_strand_id
1 'polypeptide(L)'
;GPGSVLGTRVASAAVSTLAKMHKAPVFEFDAMKIAAYAVFCRGGNSDFSILAPSRKGFANLLNFSNAEVECEREIEDENLASFCKPRKFLLKQKNTVSKNLSEIEEIEISLSETYEILKRYPNLATICGFPPDAKSLTKREYVKWKAQAPI
;
A
#
# COMPACT_ATOMS: atom_id res chain seq x y z
N GLY A 1 -0.18 3.91 3.39
CA GLY A 1 -0.48 2.77 2.53
C GLY A 1 -1.82 2.90 1.83
N PRO A 2 -2.16 1.98 0.92
CA PRO A 2 -3.44 2.06 0.23
C PRO A 2 -4.61 1.98 1.22
N GLY A 3 -5.50 2.95 1.15
CA GLY A 3 -6.65 3.07 2.04
C GLY A 3 -7.68 4.05 1.52
N SER A 4 -8.84 4.14 2.18
CA SER A 4 -9.83 5.15 1.81
C SER A 4 -9.28 6.56 2.10
N VAL A 5 -9.66 7.54 1.28
CA VAL A 5 -9.24 8.94 1.45
C VAL A 5 -9.60 9.48 2.84
N LEU A 6 -10.78 9.11 3.35
CA LEU A 6 -11.20 9.50 4.69
C LEU A 6 -10.35 8.79 5.75
N GLY A 7 -10.11 7.49 5.62
CA GLY A 7 -9.31 6.72 6.56
C GLY A 7 -7.88 7.22 6.66
N THR A 8 -7.24 7.55 5.54
CA THR A 8 -5.88 8.09 5.54
C THR A 8 -5.80 9.47 6.18
N ARG A 9 -6.79 10.35 5.96
CA ARG A 9 -6.88 11.68 6.60
C ARG A 9 -7.09 11.58 8.11
N VAL A 10 -7.99 10.71 8.55
CA VAL A 10 -8.23 10.49 9.99
C VAL A 10 -6.98 9.93 10.66
N ALA A 11 -6.32 8.95 10.06
CA ALA A 11 -5.08 8.38 10.59
C ALA A 11 -3.96 9.45 10.65
N SER A 12 -3.78 10.25 9.61
CA SER A 12 -2.80 11.34 9.58
C SER A 12 -3.06 12.37 10.69
N ALA A 13 -4.32 12.79 10.88
CA ALA A 13 -4.69 13.72 11.95
C ALA A 13 -4.42 13.13 13.33
N ALA A 14 -4.80 11.88 13.57
CA ALA A 14 -4.58 11.21 14.84
C ALA A 14 -3.08 11.08 15.17
N VAL A 15 -2.28 10.61 14.20
CA VAL A 15 -0.83 10.48 14.35
C VAL A 15 -0.17 11.84 14.59
N SER A 16 -0.58 12.88 13.85
CA SER A 16 -0.07 14.25 14.07
C SER A 16 -0.34 14.77 15.46
N THR A 17 -1.55 14.52 15.97
CA THR A 17 -1.93 14.94 17.33
C THR A 17 -1.09 14.23 18.38
N LEU A 18 -0.99 12.90 18.30
CA LEU A 18 -0.19 12.09 19.22
C LEU A 18 1.29 12.49 19.20
N ALA A 19 1.85 12.67 18.02
CA ALA A 19 3.26 13.05 17.87
C ALA A 19 3.55 14.42 18.47
N LYS A 20 2.65 15.40 18.29
CA LYS A 20 2.77 16.73 18.93
C LYS A 20 2.68 16.64 20.44
N MET A 21 1.72 15.88 20.98
CA MET A 21 1.55 15.70 22.43
C MET A 21 2.77 15.06 23.08
N HIS A 22 3.36 14.07 22.43
CA HIS A 22 4.48 13.29 22.97
C HIS A 22 5.85 13.78 22.50
N LYS A 23 5.92 14.83 21.64
CA LYS A 23 7.14 15.31 21.00
C LYS A 23 7.95 14.18 20.32
N ALA A 24 7.22 13.21 19.74
CA ALA A 24 7.80 12.03 19.13
C ALA A 24 7.95 12.21 17.62
N PRO A 25 9.03 11.68 17.00
CA PRO A 25 9.13 11.66 15.54
C PRO A 25 8.08 10.73 14.96
N VAL A 26 7.62 11.06 13.73
CA VAL A 26 6.71 10.23 12.96
C VAL A 26 7.47 9.61 11.81
N PHE A 27 7.31 8.32 11.62
CA PHE A 27 7.86 7.59 10.49
C PHE A 27 6.72 7.16 9.58
N GLU A 28 6.90 7.34 8.29
CA GLU A 28 6.03 6.78 7.26
C GLU A 28 6.71 5.60 6.56
N PHE A 29 5.92 4.62 6.21
CA PHE A 29 6.35 3.51 5.37
C PHE A 29 5.21 3.04 4.48
N ASP A 30 5.57 2.37 3.39
CA ASP A 30 4.61 1.78 2.47
C ASP A 30 4.29 0.34 2.86
N ALA A 31 2.99 0.04 3.06
CA ALA A 31 2.54 -1.28 3.48
C ALA A 31 2.82 -2.37 2.43
N MET A 32 2.77 -2.03 1.13
CA MET A 32 3.07 -2.99 0.07
C MET A 32 4.55 -3.31 0.01
N LYS A 33 5.43 -2.33 0.24
CA LYS A 33 6.87 -2.56 0.34
C LYS A 33 7.22 -3.42 1.55
N ILE A 34 6.61 -3.13 2.71
CA ILE A 34 6.76 -4.00 3.90
C ILE A 34 6.32 -5.42 3.59
N ALA A 35 5.16 -5.61 2.93
CA ALA A 35 4.69 -6.93 2.54
C ALA A 35 5.66 -7.64 1.58
N ALA A 36 6.23 -6.93 0.61
CA ALA A 36 7.21 -7.50 -0.30
C ALA A 36 8.47 -7.98 0.43
N TYR A 37 9.01 -7.16 1.32
CA TYR A 37 10.16 -7.57 2.13
C TYR A 37 9.83 -8.67 3.14
N ALA A 38 8.60 -8.75 3.65
CA ALA A 38 8.15 -9.86 4.49
C ALA A 38 8.16 -11.18 3.72
N VAL A 39 7.57 -11.21 2.53
CA VAL A 39 7.59 -12.39 1.63
C VAL A 39 9.01 -12.80 1.31
N PHE A 40 9.87 -11.84 0.97
CA PHE A 40 11.27 -12.09 0.69
C PHE A 40 12.01 -12.71 1.89
N CYS A 41 11.80 -12.18 3.09
CA CYS A 41 12.42 -12.69 4.33
C CYS A 41 11.90 -14.09 4.74
N ARG A 42 10.66 -14.44 4.39
CA ARG A 42 10.10 -15.78 4.63
C ARG A 42 10.66 -16.87 3.69
N GLY A 43 11.69 -16.56 2.91
CA GLY A 43 12.29 -17.47 1.93
C GLY A 43 11.55 -17.51 0.60
N GLY A 44 10.78 -16.47 0.31
CA GLY A 44 10.14 -16.28 -0.99
C GLY A 44 11.16 -16.15 -2.11
N ASN A 45 10.78 -16.65 -3.28
CA ASN A 45 11.55 -16.43 -4.49
C ASN A 45 11.68 -14.92 -4.73
N SER A 46 12.77 -14.47 -5.32
CA SER A 46 13.01 -13.03 -5.56
C SER A 46 12.19 -12.44 -6.72
N ASP A 47 11.20 -13.16 -7.24
CA ASP A 47 10.40 -12.74 -8.39
C ASP A 47 8.91 -13.00 -8.15
N PHE A 48 8.19 -11.97 -7.68
CA PHE A 48 6.78 -12.07 -7.32
C PHE A 48 6.08 -10.71 -7.40
N SER A 49 4.75 -10.74 -7.32
CA SER A 49 3.90 -9.55 -7.22
C SER A 49 3.17 -9.49 -5.89
N ILE A 50 3.09 -8.30 -5.32
CA ILE A 50 2.18 -7.98 -4.22
C ILE A 50 0.99 -7.21 -4.80
N LEU A 51 -0.20 -7.64 -4.44
CA LEU A 51 -1.45 -7.00 -4.81
C LEU A 51 -2.14 -6.44 -3.57
N ALA A 52 -2.75 -5.29 -3.70
CA ALA A 52 -3.61 -4.73 -2.67
C ALA A 52 -4.87 -4.11 -3.31
N PRO A 53 -6.04 -4.22 -2.64
CA PRO A 53 -7.25 -3.61 -3.14
C PRO A 53 -7.09 -2.09 -3.32
N SER A 54 -7.67 -1.57 -4.39
CA SER A 54 -7.80 -0.14 -4.63
C SER A 54 -9.29 0.24 -4.76
N ARG A 55 -9.66 1.07 -5.69
CA ARG A 55 -11.06 1.37 -6.02
C ARG A 55 -11.68 0.24 -6.86
N LYS A 56 -13.00 0.26 -7.02
CA LYS A 56 -13.73 -0.72 -7.84
C LYS A 56 -13.12 -0.81 -9.25
N GLY A 57 -12.77 -2.02 -9.68
CA GLY A 57 -12.16 -2.29 -10.98
C GLY A 57 -10.66 -2.02 -11.06
N PHE A 58 -10.00 -1.73 -9.92
CA PHE A 58 -8.57 -1.43 -9.87
C PHE A 58 -7.90 -2.11 -8.67
N ALA A 59 -6.64 -2.49 -8.85
CA ALA A 59 -5.77 -2.96 -7.79
C ALA A 59 -4.44 -2.17 -7.79
N ASN A 60 -3.84 -2.07 -6.63
CA ASN A 60 -2.46 -1.63 -6.52
C ASN A 60 -1.56 -2.84 -6.74
N LEU A 61 -0.60 -2.71 -7.64
CA LEU A 61 0.39 -3.73 -8.00
C LEU A 61 1.78 -3.24 -7.61
N LEU A 62 2.53 -4.09 -6.93
CA LEU A 62 3.97 -3.94 -6.72
C LEU A 62 4.66 -5.19 -7.24
N ASN A 63 5.57 -5.03 -8.20
CA ASN A 63 6.45 -6.09 -8.64
C ASN A 63 7.78 -6.02 -7.90
N PHE A 64 8.22 -7.19 -7.44
CA PHE A 64 9.46 -7.36 -6.71
C PHE A 64 10.36 -8.36 -7.44
N SER A 65 11.61 -7.98 -7.65
CA SER A 65 12.60 -8.79 -8.35
C SER A 65 14.00 -8.45 -7.85
N ASN A 66 14.88 -9.44 -7.78
CA ASN A 66 16.28 -9.22 -7.38
C ASN A 66 16.44 -8.48 -6.03
N ALA A 67 15.56 -8.76 -5.06
CA ALA A 67 15.52 -8.10 -3.76
C ALA A 67 15.18 -6.60 -3.79
N GLU A 68 14.59 -6.12 -4.87
CA GLU A 68 14.20 -4.72 -5.05
C GLU A 68 12.78 -4.58 -5.63
N VAL A 69 12.18 -3.41 -5.41
CA VAL A 69 10.90 -3.03 -6.02
C VAL A 69 11.15 -2.55 -7.44
N GLU A 70 10.68 -3.29 -8.44
CA GLU A 70 10.79 -2.90 -9.86
C GLU A 70 9.77 -1.83 -10.25
N CYS A 71 8.53 -2.02 -9.85
CA CYS A 71 7.46 -1.07 -10.13
C CYS A 71 6.37 -1.11 -9.05
N GLU A 72 5.72 0.02 -8.89
CA GLU A 72 4.56 0.19 -8.02
C GLU A 72 3.56 1.11 -8.73
N ARG A 73 2.33 0.61 -8.98
CA ARG A 73 1.31 1.35 -9.71
C ARG A 73 -0.10 0.85 -9.42
N GLU A 74 -1.09 1.71 -9.67
CA GLU A 74 -2.49 1.28 -9.77
C GLU A 74 -2.74 0.74 -11.19
N ILE A 75 -3.46 -0.38 -11.28
CA ILE A 75 -3.75 -1.05 -12.54
C ILE A 75 -5.22 -1.51 -12.57
N GLU A 76 -5.81 -1.56 -13.76
CA GLU A 76 -7.15 -2.12 -13.94
C GLU A 76 -7.15 -3.63 -13.74
N ASP A 77 -8.20 -4.16 -13.10
CA ASP A 77 -8.33 -5.60 -12.81
C ASP A 77 -8.19 -6.48 -14.06
N GLU A 78 -8.70 -6.01 -15.20
CA GLU A 78 -8.64 -6.72 -16.47
C GLU A 78 -7.20 -6.90 -16.99
N ASN A 79 -6.32 -5.99 -16.63
CA ASN A 79 -4.93 -5.96 -17.08
C ASN A 79 -3.96 -6.64 -16.10
N LEU A 80 -4.40 -7.03 -14.91
CA LEU A 80 -3.56 -7.59 -13.85
C LEU A 80 -2.74 -8.80 -14.33
N ALA A 81 -3.37 -9.73 -15.05
CA ALA A 81 -2.72 -10.95 -15.52
C ALA A 81 -1.49 -10.68 -16.40
N SER A 82 -1.52 -9.58 -17.18
CA SER A 82 -0.44 -9.22 -18.10
C SER A 82 0.77 -8.58 -17.41
N PHE A 83 0.58 -8.04 -16.20
CA PHE A 83 1.60 -7.27 -15.50
C PHE A 83 2.12 -7.95 -14.24
N CYS A 84 1.42 -8.97 -13.72
CA CYS A 84 1.86 -9.71 -12.56
C CYS A 84 2.98 -10.69 -12.90
N LYS A 85 3.89 -10.85 -11.96
CA LYS A 85 4.85 -11.96 -11.94
C LYS A 85 4.12 -13.30 -11.73
N PRO A 86 4.76 -14.44 -12.04
CA PRO A 86 4.12 -15.76 -11.89
C PRO A 86 3.58 -16.02 -10.48
N ARG A 87 4.35 -15.68 -9.46
CA ARG A 87 3.92 -15.80 -8.06
C ARG A 87 3.26 -14.52 -7.58
N LYS A 88 2.09 -14.63 -6.98
CA LYS A 88 1.24 -13.50 -6.61
C LYS A 88 0.80 -13.62 -5.17
N PHE A 89 0.90 -12.50 -4.44
CA PHE A 89 0.45 -12.41 -3.06
C PHE A 89 -0.56 -11.29 -2.92
N LEU A 90 -1.67 -11.57 -2.24
CA LEU A 90 -2.69 -10.60 -1.90
C LEU A 90 -2.50 -10.13 -0.47
N LEU A 91 -2.19 -8.85 -0.28
CA LEU A 91 -2.16 -8.25 1.04
C LEU A 91 -3.58 -8.21 1.60
N LYS A 92 -3.82 -8.95 2.69
CA LYS A 92 -5.14 -9.15 3.26
C LYS A 92 -5.74 -7.83 3.73
N GLN A 93 -6.85 -7.47 3.12
CA GLN A 93 -7.71 -6.36 3.52
C GLN A 93 -9.17 -6.85 3.43
N LYS A 94 -10.09 -6.17 4.14
CA LYS A 94 -11.51 -6.60 4.22
C LYS A 94 -12.26 -6.63 2.87
N ASN A 95 -11.69 -6.06 1.80
CA ASN A 95 -12.32 -5.98 0.48
C ASN A 95 -11.54 -6.84 -0.52
N THR A 96 -12.23 -7.70 -1.23
CA THR A 96 -11.69 -8.67 -2.19
C THR A 96 -11.19 -7.99 -3.47
N VAL A 97 -10.00 -8.35 -3.92
CA VAL A 97 -9.51 -8.12 -5.29
C VAL A 97 -10.18 -9.11 -6.24
N SER A 98 -10.24 -8.74 -7.51
CA SER A 98 -10.83 -9.49 -8.61
C SER A 98 -10.63 -11.00 -8.56
N LYS A 99 -11.69 -11.73 -8.86
CA LYS A 99 -11.74 -13.20 -8.97
C LYS A 99 -10.97 -13.78 -10.17
N ASN A 100 -10.34 -12.95 -10.99
CA ASN A 100 -9.77 -13.34 -12.29
C ASN A 100 -8.31 -13.81 -12.23
N LEU A 101 -7.69 -13.88 -11.06
CA LEU A 101 -6.32 -14.36 -10.90
C LEU A 101 -6.34 -15.76 -10.27
N SER A 102 -5.91 -16.76 -11.05
CA SER A 102 -5.61 -18.08 -10.50
C SER A 102 -4.37 -18.02 -9.60
N GLU A 103 -4.37 -18.80 -8.52
CA GLU A 103 -3.21 -19.00 -7.63
C GLU A 103 -2.68 -17.71 -6.96
N ILE A 104 -3.54 -17.06 -6.16
CA ILE A 104 -3.12 -15.96 -5.29
C ILE A 104 -3.00 -16.48 -3.87
N GLU A 105 -1.84 -16.29 -3.26
CA GLU A 105 -1.59 -16.58 -1.85
C GLU A 105 -1.93 -15.33 -1.01
N GLU A 106 -2.82 -15.47 -0.02
CA GLU A 106 -3.10 -14.37 0.90
C GLU A 106 -1.97 -14.21 1.90
N ILE A 107 -1.56 -12.97 2.13
CA ILE A 107 -0.56 -12.63 3.15
C ILE A 107 -1.12 -11.65 4.17
N GLU A 108 -0.74 -11.87 5.41
CA GLU A 108 -1.00 -10.98 6.53
C GLU A 108 0.34 -10.65 7.20
N ILE A 109 0.54 -9.37 7.52
CA ILE A 109 1.75 -8.88 8.15
C ILE A 109 1.39 -8.33 9.53
N SER A 110 1.99 -8.89 10.56
CA SER A 110 1.81 -8.44 11.93
C SER A 110 2.61 -7.15 12.22
N LEU A 111 2.23 -6.43 13.26
CA LEU A 111 3.00 -5.26 13.72
C LEU A 111 4.42 -5.63 14.16
N SER A 112 4.59 -6.78 14.81
CA SER A 112 5.92 -7.28 15.21
C SER A 112 6.80 -7.58 14.00
N GLU A 113 6.24 -8.21 12.97
CA GLU A 113 6.97 -8.49 11.74
C GLU A 113 7.31 -7.20 10.99
N THR A 114 6.38 -6.24 10.93
CA THR A 114 6.65 -4.91 10.37
C THR A 114 7.85 -4.26 11.07
N TYR A 115 7.89 -4.30 12.39
CA TYR A 115 9.00 -3.76 13.17
C TYR A 115 10.34 -4.44 12.85
N GLU A 116 10.39 -5.76 12.78
CA GLU A 116 11.61 -6.50 12.44
C GLU A 116 12.08 -6.20 11.01
N ILE A 117 11.16 -6.04 10.07
CA ILE A 117 11.49 -5.65 8.69
C ILE A 117 12.09 -4.24 8.65
N LEU A 118 11.47 -3.27 9.33
CA LEU A 118 11.98 -1.90 9.38
C LEU A 118 13.33 -1.80 10.09
N LYS A 119 13.57 -2.64 11.10
CA LYS A 119 14.86 -2.74 11.76
C LYS A 119 15.94 -3.29 10.82
N ARG A 120 15.60 -4.27 10.00
CA ARG A 120 16.53 -4.89 9.03
C ARG A 120 16.75 -4.02 7.79
N TYR A 121 15.71 -3.27 7.37
CA TYR A 121 15.70 -2.42 6.19
C TYR A 121 15.23 -1.01 6.57
N PRO A 122 16.05 -0.23 7.27
CA PRO A 122 15.64 1.08 7.79
C PRO A 122 15.29 2.11 6.70
N ASN A 123 15.81 1.91 5.49
CA ASN A 123 15.50 2.74 4.32
C ASN A 123 14.04 2.62 3.83
N LEU A 124 13.28 1.64 4.32
CA LEU A 124 11.85 1.51 4.02
C LEU A 124 10.99 2.49 4.81
N ALA A 125 11.52 3.10 5.86
CA ALA A 125 10.85 4.14 6.62
C ALA A 125 11.54 5.49 6.39
N THR A 126 10.73 6.54 6.29
CA THR A 126 11.21 7.92 6.21
C THR A 126 10.63 8.74 7.34
N ILE A 127 11.39 9.73 7.84
CA ILE A 127 10.87 10.68 8.82
C ILE A 127 9.91 11.62 8.10
N CYS A 128 8.67 11.67 8.57
CA CYS A 128 7.67 12.59 8.03
C CYS A 128 7.94 14.03 8.46
N GLY A 129 7.69 14.96 7.53
CA GLY A 129 7.38 16.35 7.88
C GLY A 129 6.02 16.45 8.61
N PHE A 130 5.75 17.62 9.22
CA PHE A 130 4.44 17.90 9.81
C PHE A 130 3.62 18.87 8.95
N PRO A 131 2.35 18.57 8.71
CA PRO A 131 1.61 17.32 8.97
C PRO A 131 2.07 16.17 8.06
N PRO A 132 1.99 14.90 8.49
CA PRO A 132 2.31 13.77 7.63
C PRO A 132 1.36 13.76 6.43
N ASP A 133 1.94 13.64 5.23
CA ASP A 133 1.20 13.65 3.99
C ASP A 133 0.73 12.23 3.62
N ALA A 134 -0.54 12.08 3.28
CA ALA A 134 -1.09 10.80 2.88
C ALA A 134 -0.78 10.53 1.39
N LYS A 135 0.20 9.69 1.12
CA LYS A 135 0.52 9.28 -0.25
C LYS A 135 -0.61 8.45 -0.85
N SER A 136 -1.02 8.80 -2.04
CA SER A 136 -1.96 8.02 -2.85
C SER A 136 -1.30 7.66 -4.18
N LEU A 137 -1.38 6.38 -4.56
CA LEU A 137 -0.94 5.92 -5.87
C LEU A 137 -1.95 6.32 -6.97
N THR A 138 -3.16 6.66 -6.56
CA THR A 138 -4.23 7.08 -7.47
C THR A 138 -4.07 8.56 -7.82
N LYS A 139 -3.79 8.87 -9.07
CA LYS A 139 -3.94 10.23 -9.61
C LYS A 139 -5.43 10.57 -9.67
N ARG A 140 -5.96 11.22 -8.63
CA ARG A 140 -7.35 11.70 -8.62
C ARG A 140 -7.39 13.10 -9.18
N GLU A 141 -7.96 13.25 -10.36
CA GLU A 141 -8.46 14.55 -10.79
C GLU A 141 -9.70 14.86 -9.97
N TYR A 142 -9.65 15.87 -9.13
CA TYR A 142 -10.82 16.39 -8.45
C TYR A 142 -11.68 17.11 -9.48
N VAL A 143 -12.76 16.48 -9.93
CA VAL A 143 -13.82 17.19 -10.63
C VAL A 143 -14.43 18.17 -9.63
N LYS A 144 -14.25 19.48 -9.87
CA LYS A 144 -14.90 20.52 -9.06
C LYS A 144 -16.40 20.27 -9.07
N TRP A 145 -16.97 19.98 -7.90
CA TRP A 145 -18.41 19.89 -7.76
C TRP A 145 -19.05 21.22 -8.16
N LYS A 146 -19.86 21.23 -9.21
CA LYS A 146 -20.66 22.38 -9.58
C LYS A 146 -21.99 22.23 -8.86
N ALA A 147 -22.32 23.17 -7.97
CA ALA A 147 -23.64 23.24 -7.40
C ALA A 147 -24.65 23.39 -8.56
N GLN A 148 -25.65 22.50 -8.62
CA GLN A 148 -26.75 22.69 -9.52
C GLN A 148 -27.50 23.94 -9.05
N ALA A 149 -27.76 24.88 -9.98
CA ALA A 149 -28.61 26.02 -9.67
C ALA A 149 -29.98 25.51 -9.21
N PRO A 150 -30.58 26.10 -8.16
CA PRO A 150 -31.94 25.72 -7.76
C PRO A 150 -32.86 25.98 -8.92
N ILE A 151 -33.73 25.00 -9.22
CA ILE A 151 -34.80 25.07 -10.22
C ILE A 151 -35.86 26.03 -9.72
#